data_090d1a789a6cca24c6eee05e195e2e80
#
_entry.id   090d1a789a6cca24c6eee05e195e2e80
#
_cell.length_a   1.000
_cell.length_b   1.000
_cell.length_c   1.000
_cell.angle_alpha   90.00
_cell.angle_beta   90.00
_cell.angle_gamma   90.00
#
_symmetry.space_group_name_H-M   'P 1'
#
loop_
_entity.id
_entity.type
_entity.pdbx_description
1 polymer ?
#
loop_
_entity_poly.entity_id
_entity_poly.type
_entity_poly.pdbx_seq_one_letter_code
_entity_poly.pdbx_strand_id
1 'polypeptide(L)'
;MRRALRRARDGVALDTGEAEVLLQARGADLTDLCASAARVRDAGLGEAGRPGVITYSKKVFIPLTRLCRDRCHYCTFVTVPGKLRRAGEGMFLSPDEVLDIARRGAATGCKEALFTLGDRPEDRWPEARAWLDAHGYDDTLAYVRAMSVRVLEETGLLPHLNPGVLSWTDFQRLKPVAPSMGMMLETTAERLWSDPSGPHHGSPDKEPRVRLRVLEDAGRSSVPFTTGILIGIGESYRERAESLFAIRRVSRAYRGVQEVIVQNFRAKPDTAMRGMPDAELEELAAAVATARLVLGPSVRLQAPPNLVDGEFALLIGAGIDDWGGVSPLTPDHVNPERPWPHIDDLAARTAAAGFTLRERLTVYPEYVQRGEPWLDPRILPHVTALADPATGLAREDARPVGLPWQEPEEPQTGSGRTELHHEIDTVGRTGDRRVDFDEVYGDWQVLREQVAAGAGAGAGGAPERLPADVREALAVAAD
;
A
#
# COMPACT_ATOMS: atom_id res chain seq x y z
N MET A 1 -3.22 16.13 -27.10
CA MET A 1 -2.85 14.72 -27.35
C MET A 1 -1.51 14.55 -28.07
N ARG A 2 -1.34 14.89 -29.38
CA ARG A 2 -0.11 14.61 -30.19
C ARG A 2 1.22 15.06 -29.55
N ARG A 3 1.26 16.23 -28.88
CA ARG A 3 2.46 16.72 -28.18
C ARG A 3 2.81 15.81 -26.99
N ALA A 4 1.84 15.47 -26.15
CA ALA A 4 2.06 14.63 -24.98
C ALA A 4 2.50 13.21 -25.38
N LEU A 5 1.86 12.61 -26.42
CA LEU A 5 2.26 11.29 -26.96
C LEU A 5 3.69 11.32 -27.52
N ARG A 6 4.09 12.39 -28.21
CA ARG A 6 5.47 12.52 -28.70
C ARG A 6 6.46 12.56 -27.56
N ARG A 7 6.22 13.38 -26.54
CA ARG A 7 7.11 13.45 -25.37
C ARG A 7 7.20 12.11 -24.63
N ALA A 8 6.06 11.43 -24.45
CA ALA A 8 6.03 10.09 -23.86
C ALA A 8 6.87 9.09 -24.67
N ARG A 9 6.74 9.09 -26.01
CA ARG A 9 7.52 8.24 -26.91
C ARG A 9 9.01 8.53 -26.87
N ASP A 10 9.37 9.81 -26.73
CA ASP A 10 10.76 10.27 -26.71
C ASP A 10 11.38 10.11 -25.29
N GLY A 11 10.67 9.52 -24.32
CA GLY A 11 11.14 9.30 -22.95
C GLY A 11 11.27 10.56 -22.11
N VAL A 12 10.64 11.66 -22.55
CA VAL A 12 10.68 12.95 -21.82
C VAL A 12 9.70 12.91 -20.67
N ALA A 13 10.17 13.31 -19.48
CA ALA A 13 9.32 13.37 -18.29
C ALA A 13 8.08 14.24 -18.53
N LEU A 14 6.93 13.65 -18.22
CA LEU A 14 5.63 14.30 -18.35
C LEU A 14 5.39 15.25 -17.18
N ASP A 15 4.67 16.33 -17.42
CA ASP A 15 4.04 17.16 -16.39
C ASP A 15 2.58 16.72 -16.14
N THR A 16 1.94 17.30 -15.12
CA THR A 16 0.58 16.96 -14.73
C THR A 16 -0.44 17.27 -15.84
N GLY A 17 -0.26 18.37 -16.57
CA GLY A 17 -1.16 18.73 -17.69
C GLY A 17 -1.03 17.77 -18.88
N GLU A 18 0.18 17.32 -19.17
CA GLU A 18 0.41 16.29 -20.21
C GLU A 18 -0.18 14.95 -19.80
N ALA A 19 -0.04 14.54 -18.53
CA ALA A 19 -0.68 13.33 -18.02
C ALA A 19 -2.21 13.43 -18.06
N GLU A 20 -2.80 14.57 -17.69
CA GLU A 20 -4.23 14.83 -17.80
C GLU A 20 -4.75 14.64 -19.23
N VAL A 21 -4.00 15.11 -20.22
CA VAL A 21 -4.34 14.92 -21.64
C VAL A 21 -4.25 13.45 -22.04
N LEU A 22 -3.19 12.72 -21.59
CA LEU A 22 -3.01 11.31 -21.92
C LEU A 22 -4.09 10.40 -21.30
N LEU A 23 -4.59 10.71 -20.12
CA LEU A 23 -5.72 10.01 -19.49
C LEU A 23 -7.01 10.02 -20.32
N GLN A 24 -7.13 10.93 -21.28
CA GLN A 24 -8.25 11.05 -22.20
C GLN A 24 -8.03 10.31 -23.53
N ALA A 25 -6.92 9.59 -23.68
CA ALA A 25 -6.64 8.86 -24.92
C ALA A 25 -7.67 7.76 -25.21
N ARG A 26 -8.15 7.69 -26.44
CA ARG A 26 -9.08 6.66 -26.93
C ARG A 26 -8.68 6.27 -28.35
N GLY A 27 -9.13 5.09 -28.79
CA GLY A 27 -8.89 4.61 -30.16
C GLY A 27 -7.40 4.61 -30.53
N ALA A 28 -7.01 5.25 -31.65
CA ALA A 28 -5.62 5.29 -32.13
C ALA A 28 -4.66 5.97 -31.16
N ASP A 29 -5.08 7.04 -30.50
CA ASP A 29 -4.27 7.73 -29.49
C ASP A 29 -4.01 6.82 -28.26
N LEU A 30 -4.97 5.96 -27.88
CA LEU A 30 -4.80 4.96 -26.82
C LEU A 30 -3.81 3.89 -27.25
N THR A 31 -3.86 3.42 -28.49
CA THR A 31 -2.91 2.45 -29.03
C THR A 31 -1.47 2.98 -28.98
N ASP A 32 -1.26 4.23 -29.37
CA ASP A 32 0.06 4.88 -29.34
C ASP A 32 0.55 5.08 -27.88
N LEU A 33 -0.37 5.42 -26.98
CA LEU A 33 -0.09 5.57 -25.54
C LEU A 33 0.34 4.24 -24.94
N CYS A 34 -0.43 3.17 -25.16
CA CYS A 34 -0.13 1.82 -24.68
C CYS A 34 1.22 1.32 -25.22
N ALA A 35 1.51 1.52 -26.49
CA ALA A 35 2.80 1.14 -27.07
C ALA A 35 3.99 1.86 -26.40
N SER A 36 3.80 3.12 -25.96
CA SER A 36 4.83 3.87 -25.25
C SER A 36 4.99 3.36 -23.81
N ALA A 37 3.90 3.04 -23.13
CA ALA A 37 3.89 2.48 -21.79
C ALA A 37 4.51 1.06 -21.76
N ALA A 38 4.18 0.21 -22.73
CA ALA A 38 4.75 -1.12 -22.85
C ALA A 38 6.29 -1.08 -22.96
N ARG A 39 6.86 -0.16 -23.74
CA ARG A 39 8.33 0.01 -23.82
C ARG A 39 8.95 0.37 -22.46
N VAL A 40 8.29 1.23 -21.66
CA VAL A 40 8.78 1.60 -20.32
C VAL A 40 8.71 0.39 -19.39
N ARG A 41 7.62 -0.40 -19.43
CA ARG A 41 7.51 -1.65 -18.69
C ARG A 41 8.60 -2.64 -19.09
N ASP A 42 8.82 -2.86 -20.38
CA ASP A 42 9.79 -3.84 -20.87
C ASP A 42 11.23 -3.45 -20.47
N ALA A 43 11.57 -2.16 -20.52
CA ALA A 43 12.82 -1.65 -19.99
C ALA A 43 12.97 -1.96 -18.49
N GLY A 44 11.91 -1.69 -17.69
CA GLY A 44 11.92 -1.97 -16.26
C GLY A 44 12.02 -3.44 -15.90
N LEU A 45 11.40 -4.33 -16.69
CA LEU A 45 11.54 -5.78 -16.54
C LEU A 45 12.96 -6.24 -16.90
N GLY A 46 13.56 -5.64 -17.95
CA GLY A 46 14.96 -5.89 -18.31
C GLY A 46 15.94 -5.47 -17.22
N GLU A 47 15.78 -4.26 -16.68
CA GLU A 47 16.59 -3.74 -15.55
C GLU A 47 16.45 -4.62 -14.29
N ALA A 48 15.27 -5.19 -14.05
CA ALA A 48 15.00 -6.10 -12.94
C ALA A 48 15.47 -7.56 -13.20
N GLY A 49 16.13 -7.84 -14.34
CA GLY A 49 16.57 -9.18 -14.70
C GLY A 49 15.44 -10.17 -15.02
N ARG A 50 14.24 -9.68 -15.34
CA ARG A 50 13.03 -10.50 -15.59
C ARG A 50 12.35 -10.12 -16.91
N PRO A 51 13.07 -10.03 -18.02
CA PRO A 51 12.46 -9.69 -19.31
C PRO A 51 11.35 -10.69 -19.68
N GLY A 52 10.21 -10.20 -20.11
CA GLY A 52 9.08 -11.04 -20.53
C GLY A 52 8.33 -11.74 -19.39
N VAL A 53 8.51 -11.34 -18.12
CA VAL A 53 7.82 -11.94 -16.96
C VAL A 53 6.80 -10.96 -16.41
N ILE A 54 5.53 -11.40 -16.32
CA ILE A 54 4.47 -10.75 -15.53
C ILE A 54 4.24 -11.58 -14.29
N THR A 55 4.07 -10.91 -13.14
CA THR A 55 3.94 -11.59 -11.86
C THR A 55 2.50 -11.59 -11.33
N TYR A 56 2.24 -12.45 -10.37
CA TYR A 56 1.03 -12.50 -9.55
C TYR A 56 1.37 -13.05 -8.17
N SER A 57 0.52 -12.82 -7.17
CA SER A 57 0.64 -13.45 -5.86
C SER A 57 -0.52 -14.41 -5.62
N LYS A 58 -0.22 -15.66 -5.27
CA LYS A 58 -1.23 -16.65 -4.87
C LYS A 58 -1.51 -16.54 -3.39
N LYS A 59 -2.74 -16.17 -3.01
CA LYS A 59 -3.06 -15.78 -1.65
C LYS A 59 -4.43 -16.25 -1.17
N VAL A 60 -4.63 -16.17 0.14
CA VAL A 60 -5.96 -16.16 0.76
C VAL A 60 -6.25 -14.80 1.37
N PHE A 61 -7.50 -14.39 1.29
CA PHE A 61 -7.99 -13.16 1.91
C PHE A 61 -8.65 -13.51 3.24
N ILE A 62 -8.19 -12.86 4.32
CA ILE A 62 -8.70 -13.02 5.68
C ILE A 62 -9.47 -11.76 6.04
N PRO A 63 -10.82 -11.77 5.98
CA PRO A 63 -11.64 -10.60 6.30
C PRO A 63 -11.80 -10.45 7.81
N LEU A 64 -10.72 -10.05 8.51
CA LEU A 64 -10.60 -10.11 9.97
C LEU A 64 -11.75 -9.42 10.70
N THR A 65 -12.21 -8.26 10.20
CA THR A 65 -13.46 -7.62 10.61
C THR A 65 -14.08 -6.87 9.45
N ARG A 66 -15.41 -6.93 9.36
CA ARG A 66 -16.21 -6.17 8.39
C ARG A 66 -16.80 -4.90 9.00
N LEU A 67 -16.44 -4.57 10.23
CA LEU A 67 -16.74 -3.28 10.83
C LEU A 67 -15.65 -2.27 10.46
N CYS A 68 -16.04 -1.02 10.24
CA CYS A 68 -15.14 0.06 9.88
C CYS A 68 -15.65 1.37 10.48
N ARG A 69 -14.79 2.30 10.78
CA ARG A 69 -15.21 3.65 11.16
C ARG A 69 -15.56 4.51 9.94
N ASP A 70 -14.99 4.23 8.78
CA ASP A 70 -15.29 4.91 7.51
C ASP A 70 -16.68 4.56 6.94
N ARG A 71 -17.15 5.39 6.01
CA ARG A 71 -18.46 5.29 5.34
C ARG A 71 -18.33 5.48 3.83
N CYS A 72 -17.33 4.87 3.20
CA CYS A 72 -17.12 5.00 1.76
C CYS A 72 -18.37 4.57 0.98
N HIS A 73 -18.88 5.45 0.12
CA HIS A 73 -20.18 5.27 -0.55
C HIS A 73 -20.21 4.11 -1.57
N TYR A 74 -19.05 3.58 -1.97
CA TYR A 74 -18.91 2.47 -2.91
C TYR A 74 -18.56 1.13 -2.24
N CYS A 75 -18.34 1.11 -0.92
CA CYS A 75 -17.83 -0.06 -0.22
C CYS A 75 -18.95 -1.05 0.13
N THR A 76 -18.83 -2.30 -0.35
CA THR A 76 -19.73 -3.43 0.00
C THR A 76 -19.14 -4.31 1.10
N PHE A 77 -17.84 -4.20 1.37
CA PHE A 77 -17.15 -4.97 2.38
C PHE A 77 -17.68 -4.68 3.79
N VAL A 78 -17.94 -3.39 4.07
CA VAL A 78 -18.31 -2.92 5.41
C VAL A 78 -19.77 -3.25 5.74
N THR A 79 -19.98 -3.68 6.97
CA THR A 79 -21.30 -3.97 7.53
C THR A 79 -21.50 -3.27 8.90
N VAL A 80 -22.59 -3.56 9.57
CA VAL A 80 -22.93 -3.00 10.89
C VAL A 80 -23.14 -4.10 11.93
N PRO A 81 -22.87 -3.85 13.23
CA PRO A 81 -22.96 -4.86 14.28
C PRO A 81 -24.30 -5.62 14.32
N GLY A 82 -25.41 -4.90 14.06
CA GLY A 82 -26.74 -5.52 14.04
C GLY A 82 -26.94 -6.54 12.91
N LYS A 83 -26.28 -6.37 11.76
CA LYS A 83 -26.31 -7.38 10.67
C LYS A 83 -25.48 -8.61 11.04
N LEU A 84 -24.28 -8.43 11.59
CA LEU A 84 -23.41 -9.52 12.05
C LEU A 84 -24.13 -10.37 13.09
N ARG A 85 -24.72 -9.75 14.12
CA ARG A 85 -25.48 -10.48 15.16
C ARG A 85 -26.64 -11.30 14.57
N ARG A 86 -27.38 -10.75 13.60
CA ARG A 86 -28.48 -11.49 12.95
C ARG A 86 -27.99 -12.65 12.12
N ALA A 87 -26.79 -12.56 11.55
CA ALA A 87 -26.15 -13.64 10.80
C ALA A 87 -25.45 -14.68 11.70
N GLY A 88 -25.38 -14.44 13.01
CA GLY A 88 -24.62 -15.29 13.93
C GLY A 88 -23.10 -15.12 13.79
N GLU A 89 -22.66 -14.02 13.17
CA GLU A 89 -21.25 -13.72 12.95
C GLU A 89 -20.68 -12.88 14.11
N GLY A 90 -19.39 -13.09 14.40
CA GLY A 90 -18.63 -12.28 15.36
C GLY A 90 -18.35 -10.86 14.85
N MET A 91 -17.99 -9.95 15.76
CA MET A 91 -17.53 -8.61 15.39
C MET A 91 -16.16 -8.66 14.67
N PHE A 92 -15.36 -9.65 15.02
CA PHE A 92 -14.12 -10.05 14.38
C PHE A 92 -14.17 -11.56 14.13
N LEU A 93 -13.42 -12.05 13.15
CA LEU A 93 -13.15 -13.49 13.04
C LEU A 93 -12.42 -13.93 14.32
N SER A 94 -12.81 -15.06 14.87
CA SER A 94 -12.09 -15.69 15.97
C SER A 94 -10.73 -16.21 15.51
N PRO A 95 -9.78 -16.44 16.42
CA PRO A 95 -8.48 -17.03 16.06
C PRO A 95 -8.61 -18.35 15.29
N ASP A 96 -9.57 -19.20 15.63
CA ASP A 96 -9.77 -20.49 14.94
C ASP A 96 -10.30 -20.30 13.52
N GLU A 97 -11.20 -19.35 13.28
CA GLU A 97 -11.66 -18.99 11.93
C GLU A 97 -10.54 -18.43 11.06
N VAL A 98 -9.69 -17.56 11.61
CA VAL A 98 -8.51 -17.03 10.92
C VAL A 98 -7.57 -18.17 10.50
N LEU A 99 -7.29 -19.08 11.43
CA LEU A 99 -6.38 -20.20 11.18
C LEU A 99 -6.99 -21.26 10.24
N ASP A 100 -8.31 -21.50 10.26
CA ASP A 100 -8.95 -22.38 9.28
C ASP A 100 -8.74 -21.86 7.85
N ILE A 101 -8.98 -20.56 7.62
CA ILE A 101 -8.74 -19.94 6.31
C ILE A 101 -7.26 -20.06 5.92
N ALA A 102 -6.34 -19.75 6.84
CA ALA A 102 -4.91 -19.81 6.58
C ALA A 102 -4.43 -21.24 6.28
N ARG A 103 -4.83 -22.25 7.07
CA ARG A 103 -4.46 -23.67 6.85
C ARG A 103 -4.99 -24.17 5.50
N ARG A 104 -6.23 -23.86 5.15
CA ARG A 104 -6.82 -24.22 3.85
C ARG A 104 -6.07 -23.53 2.71
N GLY A 105 -5.68 -22.27 2.88
CA GLY A 105 -4.85 -21.54 1.93
C GLY A 105 -3.49 -22.20 1.73
N ALA A 106 -2.79 -22.53 2.80
CA ALA A 106 -1.51 -23.24 2.74
C ALA A 106 -1.65 -24.60 2.03
N ALA A 107 -2.72 -25.36 2.31
CA ALA A 107 -3.01 -26.63 1.67
C ALA A 107 -3.23 -26.50 0.16
N THR A 108 -3.75 -25.37 -0.34
CA THR A 108 -3.90 -25.08 -1.78
C THR A 108 -2.62 -24.50 -2.40
N GLY A 109 -1.55 -24.36 -1.62
CA GLY A 109 -0.25 -23.85 -2.07
C GLY A 109 -0.17 -22.33 -2.16
N CYS A 110 -1.06 -21.59 -1.48
CA CYS A 110 -0.87 -20.17 -1.26
C CYS A 110 0.38 -19.91 -0.43
N LYS A 111 1.03 -18.76 -0.62
CA LYS A 111 2.19 -18.34 0.14
C LYS A 111 1.94 -17.04 0.92
N GLU A 112 0.79 -16.44 0.70
CA GLU A 112 0.38 -15.16 1.31
C GLU A 112 -0.97 -15.28 2.01
N ALA A 113 -1.07 -14.66 3.19
CA ALA A 113 -2.32 -14.38 3.91
C ALA A 113 -2.55 -12.87 3.92
N LEU A 114 -3.49 -12.38 3.10
CA LEU A 114 -3.83 -10.98 3.08
C LEU A 114 -4.90 -10.68 4.13
N PHE A 115 -4.56 -9.91 5.14
CA PHE A 115 -5.51 -9.41 6.14
C PHE A 115 -6.24 -8.21 5.58
N THR A 116 -7.50 -8.41 5.23
CA THR A 116 -8.42 -7.36 4.79
C THR A 116 -9.37 -7.04 5.93
N LEU A 117 -9.48 -5.77 6.29
CA LEU A 117 -10.34 -5.36 7.41
C LEU A 117 -10.79 -3.92 7.28
N GLY A 118 -11.83 -3.57 8.06
CA GLY A 118 -12.22 -2.18 8.22
C GLY A 118 -11.28 -1.44 9.14
N ASP A 119 -11.14 -0.14 8.91
CA ASP A 119 -10.25 0.75 9.66
C ASP A 119 -10.85 1.07 11.03
N ARG A 120 -10.10 0.87 12.10
CA ARG A 120 -10.37 1.25 13.51
C ARG A 120 -11.85 1.16 13.90
N PRO A 121 -12.48 -0.01 13.78
CA PRO A 121 -13.90 -0.16 14.07
C PRO A 121 -14.25 0.21 15.51
N GLU A 122 -13.34 0.03 16.48
CA GLU A 122 -13.47 0.36 17.87
C GLU A 122 -13.73 1.86 18.15
N ASP A 123 -13.27 2.74 17.25
CA ASP A 123 -13.50 4.20 17.36
C ASP A 123 -14.96 4.59 17.05
N ARG A 124 -15.68 3.71 16.38
CA ARG A 124 -17.07 3.97 15.95
C ARG A 124 -18.09 3.05 16.61
N TRP A 125 -17.70 1.80 16.84
CA TRP A 125 -18.60 0.73 17.25
C TRP A 125 -18.25 0.24 18.64
N PRO A 126 -19.07 0.56 19.68
CA PRO A 126 -18.87 0.05 21.03
C PRO A 126 -18.79 -1.46 21.11
N GLU A 127 -19.48 -2.17 20.18
CA GLU A 127 -19.44 -3.63 20.11
C GLU A 127 -18.06 -4.16 19.67
N ALA A 128 -17.37 -3.42 18.79
CA ALA A 128 -16.00 -3.78 18.42
C ALA A 128 -15.05 -3.54 19.59
N ARG A 129 -15.19 -2.42 20.31
CA ARG A 129 -14.41 -2.14 21.51
C ARG A 129 -14.62 -3.23 22.58
N ALA A 130 -15.90 -3.53 22.89
CA ALA A 130 -16.24 -4.55 23.87
C ALA A 130 -15.69 -5.93 23.52
N TRP A 131 -15.67 -6.28 22.22
CA TRP A 131 -15.08 -7.53 21.77
C TRP A 131 -13.57 -7.57 22.02
N LEU A 132 -12.84 -6.50 21.67
CA LEU A 132 -11.39 -6.39 21.90
C LEU A 132 -11.06 -6.46 23.39
N ASP A 133 -11.79 -5.73 24.24
CA ASP A 133 -11.62 -5.75 25.70
C ASP A 133 -11.83 -7.15 26.29
N ALA A 134 -12.88 -7.84 25.83
CA ALA A 134 -13.19 -9.21 26.28
C ALA A 134 -12.11 -10.25 25.90
N HIS A 135 -11.33 -9.96 24.85
CA HIS A 135 -10.25 -10.83 24.36
C HIS A 135 -8.86 -10.34 24.73
N GLY A 136 -8.74 -9.24 25.49
CA GLY A 136 -7.47 -8.71 25.99
C GLY A 136 -6.64 -7.98 24.96
N TYR A 137 -7.26 -7.39 23.93
CA TYR A 137 -6.56 -6.60 22.92
C TYR A 137 -6.82 -5.10 23.10
N ASP A 138 -5.75 -4.30 23.10
CA ASP A 138 -5.82 -2.84 23.25
C ASP A 138 -6.53 -2.18 22.07
N ASP A 139 -6.30 -2.68 20.86
CA ASP A 139 -6.85 -2.16 19.61
C ASP A 139 -6.95 -3.24 18.53
N THR A 140 -7.56 -2.91 17.40
CA THR A 140 -7.65 -3.81 16.24
C THR A 140 -6.25 -4.20 15.74
N LEU A 141 -5.25 -3.31 15.79
CA LEU A 141 -3.90 -3.61 15.30
C LEU A 141 -3.17 -4.61 16.21
N ALA A 142 -3.44 -4.60 17.53
CA ALA A 142 -2.96 -5.65 18.44
C ALA A 142 -3.48 -7.03 18.03
N TYR A 143 -4.77 -7.10 17.67
CA TYR A 143 -5.37 -8.34 17.20
C TYR A 143 -4.80 -8.77 15.84
N VAL A 144 -4.66 -7.85 14.88
CA VAL A 144 -3.99 -8.10 13.59
C VAL A 144 -2.61 -8.69 13.81
N ARG A 145 -1.80 -8.08 14.68
CA ARG A 145 -0.46 -8.56 14.98
C ARG A 145 -0.46 -9.96 15.59
N ALA A 146 -1.32 -10.21 16.57
CA ALA A 146 -1.44 -11.51 17.22
C ALA A 146 -1.82 -12.61 16.21
N MET A 147 -2.77 -12.33 15.31
CA MET A 147 -3.17 -13.27 14.27
C MET A 147 -2.08 -13.47 13.22
N SER A 148 -1.32 -12.44 12.90
CA SER A 148 -0.17 -12.55 11.99
C SER A 148 0.90 -13.50 12.52
N VAL A 149 1.23 -13.38 13.82
CA VAL A 149 2.16 -14.29 14.48
C VAL A 149 1.65 -15.74 14.40
N ARG A 150 0.38 -15.96 14.76
CA ARG A 150 -0.20 -17.31 14.70
C ARG A 150 -0.23 -17.90 13.29
N VAL A 151 -0.52 -17.08 12.27
CA VAL A 151 -0.50 -17.52 10.87
C VAL A 151 0.91 -17.93 10.45
N LEU A 152 1.93 -17.15 10.83
CA LEU A 152 3.33 -17.49 10.56
C LEU A 152 3.75 -18.79 11.25
N GLU A 153 3.42 -18.95 12.54
CA GLU A 153 3.81 -20.13 13.32
C GLU A 153 3.11 -21.41 12.87
N GLU A 154 1.81 -21.31 12.56
CA GLU A 154 1.01 -22.51 12.32
C GLU A 154 0.95 -22.90 10.84
N THR A 155 1.18 -21.96 9.91
CA THR A 155 1.02 -22.22 8.48
C THR A 155 2.22 -21.85 7.63
N GLY A 156 3.04 -20.89 8.07
CA GLY A 156 4.13 -20.33 7.29
C GLY A 156 3.69 -19.39 6.16
N LEU A 157 2.39 -19.07 6.06
CA LEU A 157 1.91 -18.05 5.13
C LEU A 157 2.46 -16.67 5.53
N LEU A 158 2.91 -15.90 4.56
CA LEU A 158 3.41 -14.55 4.78
C LEU A 158 2.25 -13.57 4.92
N PRO A 159 2.10 -12.84 6.05
CA PRO A 159 1.06 -11.84 6.19
C PRO A 159 1.30 -10.63 5.26
N HIS A 160 0.25 -10.17 4.60
CA HIS A 160 0.15 -8.84 4.02
C HIS A 160 -0.96 -8.08 4.73
N LEU A 161 -0.66 -6.89 5.25
CA LEU A 161 -1.61 -6.19 6.12
C LEU A 161 -2.20 -4.97 5.41
N ASN A 162 -3.53 -4.94 5.32
CA ASN A 162 -4.31 -3.80 4.82
C ASN A 162 -5.24 -3.26 5.92
N PRO A 163 -4.72 -2.74 7.04
CA PRO A 163 -5.55 -2.35 8.18
C PRO A 163 -6.08 -0.91 8.10
N GLY A 164 -5.85 -0.22 6.99
CA GLY A 164 -6.19 1.19 6.81
C GLY A 164 -5.06 2.13 7.16
N VAL A 165 -5.38 3.22 7.86
CA VAL A 165 -4.42 4.26 8.23
C VAL A 165 -3.51 3.80 9.37
N LEU A 166 -2.19 3.92 9.15
CA LEU A 166 -1.16 3.56 10.12
C LEU A 166 -0.31 4.77 10.47
N SER A 167 -0.01 4.92 11.76
CA SER A 167 1.00 5.83 12.26
C SER A 167 2.41 5.23 12.08
N TRP A 168 3.43 6.07 12.27
CA TRP A 168 4.81 5.58 12.27
C TRP A 168 5.04 4.48 13.33
N THR A 169 4.47 4.65 14.53
CA THR A 169 4.54 3.66 15.61
C THR A 169 3.87 2.35 15.22
N ASP A 170 2.71 2.40 14.53
CA ASP A 170 2.03 1.20 14.05
C ASP A 170 2.91 0.44 13.04
N PHE A 171 3.61 1.15 12.15
CA PHE A 171 4.57 0.52 11.24
C PHE A 171 5.68 -0.21 11.99
N GLN A 172 6.25 0.39 13.04
CA GLN A 172 7.29 -0.29 13.84
C GLN A 172 6.75 -1.55 14.54
N ARG A 173 5.51 -1.50 15.00
CA ARG A 173 4.83 -2.60 15.69
C ARG A 173 4.48 -3.76 14.74
N LEU A 174 4.13 -3.48 13.49
CA LEU A 174 3.64 -4.47 12.52
C LEU A 174 4.73 -4.99 11.57
N LYS A 175 5.76 -4.21 11.29
CA LYS A 175 6.85 -4.60 10.38
C LYS A 175 7.50 -5.95 10.72
N PRO A 176 7.71 -6.30 12.01
CA PRO A 176 8.28 -7.59 12.37
C PRO A 176 7.45 -8.80 11.92
N VAL A 177 6.14 -8.65 11.83
CA VAL A 177 5.21 -9.76 11.56
C VAL A 177 4.66 -9.77 10.13
N ALA A 178 5.03 -8.78 9.31
CA ALA A 178 4.55 -8.69 7.93
C ALA A 178 5.63 -8.15 7.00
N PRO A 179 6.03 -8.89 5.94
CA PRO A 179 7.06 -8.44 5.00
C PRO A 179 6.58 -7.35 4.07
N SER A 180 5.28 -7.09 4.02
CA SER A 180 4.68 -6.00 3.24
C SER A 180 3.34 -5.57 3.82
N MET A 181 2.96 -4.32 3.56
CA MET A 181 1.68 -3.75 3.96
C MET A 181 1.11 -2.92 2.81
N GLY A 182 -0.15 -2.53 2.93
CA GLY A 182 -0.78 -1.73 1.88
C GLY A 182 -1.93 -0.87 2.37
N MET A 183 -2.17 0.18 1.61
CA MET A 183 -3.34 1.05 1.72
C MET A 183 -3.48 1.82 0.41
N MET A 184 -4.64 1.72 -0.22
CA MET A 184 -4.93 2.49 -1.43
C MET A 184 -4.99 3.99 -1.12
N LEU A 185 -4.21 4.82 -1.83
CA LEU A 185 -4.39 6.29 -1.78
C LEU A 185 -5.78 6.66 -2.27
N GLU A 186 -6.28 5.97 -3.26
CA GLU A 186 -7.54 6.17 -4.00
C GLU A 186 -7.50 7.45 -4.85
N THR A 187 -7.41 8.61 -4.23
CA THR A 187 -7.37 9.91 -4.90
C THR A 187 -6.75 10.98 -4.00
N THR A 188 -6.23 12.04 -4.61
CA THR A 188 -5.86 13.28 -3.92
C THR A 188 -6.92 14.38 -4.04
N ALA A 189 -8.08 14.07 -4.63
CA ALA A 189 -9.18 15.01 -4.82
C ALA A 189 -9.88 15.31 -3.48
N GLU A 190 -9.49 16.39 -2.82
CA GLU A 190 -10.00 16.78 -1.50
C GLU A 190 -11.53 16.96 -1.49
N ARG A 191 -12.11 17.46 -2.62
CA ARG A 191 -13.56 17.62 -2.74
C ARG A 191 -14.35 16.31 -2.64
N LEU A 192 -13.78 15.18 -3.05
CA LEU A 192 -14.43 13.87 -2.93
C LEU A 192 -14.59 13.41 -1.48
N TRP A 193 -13.81 13.98 -0.57
CA TRP A 193 -13.88 13.75 0.86
C TRP A 193 -14.66 14.84 1.61
N SER A 194 -14.45 16.12 1.26
CA SER A 194 -15.02 17.25 1.98
C SER A 194 -16.47 17.57 1.57
N ASP A 195 -16.85 17.31 0.31
CA ASP A 195 -18.20 17.54 -0.19
C ASP A 195 -19.18 16.50 0.40
N PRO A 196 -20.34 16.92 0.96
CA PRO A 196 -21.34 16.00 1.47
C PRO A 196 -21.87 14.97 0.44
N SER A 197 -21.79 15.25 -0.84
CA SER A 197 -22.13 14.32 -1.92
C SER A 197 -20.97 13.42 -2.36
N GLY A 198 -19.78 13.68 -1.86
CA GLY A 198 -18.56 12.97 -2.24
C GLY A 198 -18.53 11.52 -1.75
N PRO A 199 -17.90 10.62 -2.50
CA PRO A 199 -17.87 9.18 -2.18
C PRO A 199 -17.12 8.85 -0.88
N HIS A 200 -16.30 9.75 -0.38
CA HIS A 200 -15.52 9.62 0.85
C HIS A 200 -16.09 10.43 2.02
N HIS A 201 -17.23 11.11 1.82
CA HIS A 201 -17.82 11.90 2.90
C HIS A 201 -18.17 11.05 4.11
N GLY A 202 -17.82 11.53 5.30
CA GLY A 202 -18.00 10.79 6.55
C GLY A 202 -17.00 9.66 6.78
N SER A 203 -15.89 9.65 6.02
CA SER A 203 -14.80 8.69 6.13
C SER A 203 -13.52 9.43 6.53
N PRO A 204 -13.21 9.54 7.84
CA PRO A 204 -12.06 10.32 8.31
C PRO A 204 -10.72 9.83 7.74
N ASP A 205 -10.59 8.52 7.53
CA ASP A 205 -9.36 7.92 7.03
C ASP A 205 -9.19 8.03 5.49
N LYS A 206 -10.17 8.63 4.81
CA LYS A 206 -10.11 8.93 3.38
C LYS A 206 -9.66 10.36 3.07
N GLU A 207 -9.33 11.15 4.08
CA GLU A 207 -8.71 12.46 3.86
C GLU A 207 -7.39 12.28 3.08
N PRO A 208 -7.19 12.94 1.92
CA PRO A 208 -6.01 12.72 1.09
C PRO A 208 -4.69 13.01 1.80
N ARG A 209 -4.65 14.01 2.68
CA ARG A 209 -3.44 14.37 3.45
C ARG A 209 -3.04 13.25 4.42
N VAL A 210 -4.03 12.65 5.10
CA VAL A 210 -3.80 11.54 6.02
C VAL A 210 -3.21 10.35 5.24
N ARG A 211 -3.81 9.99 4.10
CA ARG A 211 -3.35 8.85 3.29
C ARG A 211 -1.96 9.08 2.69
N LEU A 212 -1.67 10.29 2.19
CA LEU A 212 -0.32 10.63 1.71
C LEU A 212 0.72 10.52 2.83
N ARG A 213 0.34 10.91 4.05
CA ARG A 213 1.22 10.79 5.21
C ARG A 213 1.55 9.33 5.52
N VAL A 214 0.55 8.43 5.47
CA VAL A 214 0.78 6.99 5.64
C VAL A 214 1.80 6.46 4.63
N LEU A 215 1.68 6.85 3.36
CA LEU A 215 2.64 6.47 2.31
C LEU A 215 4.07 6.93 2.63
N GLU A 216 4.21 8.16 3.12
CA GLU A 216 5.50 8.69 3.54
C GLU A 216 6.08 7.95 4.75
N ASP A 217 5.25 7.67 5.76
CA ASP A 217 5.68 6.99 6.98
C ASP A 217 6.02 5.51 6.72
N ALA A 218 5.32 4.84 5.81
CA ALA A 218 5.71 3.52 5.31
C ALA A 218 7.12 3.55 4.69
N GLY A 219 7.38 4.57 3.84
CA GLY A 219 8.69 4.74 3.22
C GLY A 219 9.81 5.05 4.23
N ARG A 220 9.55 5.91 5.21
CA ARG A 220 10.49 6.22 6.30
C ARG A 220 10.77 5.02 7.19
N SER A 221 9.77 4.17 7.39
CA SER A 221 9.90 2.93 8.16
C SER A 221 10.54 1.81 7.35
N SER A 222 10.90 2.05 6.09
CA SER A 222 11.40 1.02 5.16
C SER A 222 10.48 -0.20 5.10
N VAL A 223 9.18 0.03 4.91
CA VAL A 223 8.18 -1.02 4.71
C VAL A 223 7.85 -1.09 3.23
N PRO A 224 7.99 -2.25 2.57
CA PRO A 224 7.49 -2.46 1.22
C PRO A 224 5.98 -2.27 1.20
N PHE A 225 5.50 -1.23 0.50
CA PHE A 225 4.13 -0.76 0.65
C PHE A 225 3.37 -0.74 -0.67
N THR A 226 2.19 -1.37 -0.68
CA THR A 226 1.26 -1.36 -1.81
C THR A 226 0.31 -0.18 -1.68
N THR A 227 0.15 0.59 -2.75
CA THR A 227 -0.82 1.67 -2.83
C THR A 227 -1.47 1.71 -4.22
N GLY A 228 -2.28 2.71 -4.51
CA GLY A 228 -2.89 2.86 -5.82
C GLY A 228 -3.96 3.92 -5.89
N ILE A 229 -4.59 4.01 -7.06
CA ILE A 229 -5.70 4.91 -7.34
C ILE A 229 -6.95 4.11 -7.69
N LEU A 230 -8.12 4.65 -7.34
CA LEU A 230 -9.42 4.14 -7.75
C LEU A 230 -10.03 5.13 -8.74
N ILE A 231 -10.24 4.68 -9.98
CA ILE A 231 -10.78 5.52 -11.05
C ILE A 231 -12.28 5.33 -11.23
N GLY A 232 -12.98 6.40 -11.61
CA GLY A 232 -14.42 6.37 -11.87
C GLY A 232 -15.30 6.66 -10.65
N ILE A 233 -14.72 7.19 -9.56
CA ILE A 233 -15.48 7.57 -8.35
C ILE A 233 -15.90 9.05 -8.33
N GLY A 234 -15.73 9.75 -9.46
CA GLY A 234 -16.09 11.16 -9.62
C GLY A 234 -14.92 12.13 -9.66
N GLU A 235 -13.70 11.65 -9.64
CA GLU A 235 -12.49 12.44 -9.86
C GLU A 235 -12.39 12.90 -11.31
N SER A 236 -11.79 14.08 -11.52
CA SER A 236 -11.41 14.56 -12.85
C SER A 236 -10.11 13.95 -13.34
N TYR A 237 -9.84 13.99 -14.64
CA TYR A 237 -8.55 13.56 -15.20
C TYR A 237 -7.38 14.33 -14.60
N ARG A 238 -7.58 15.59 -14.24
CA ARG A 238 -6.58 16.42 -13.56
C ARG A 238 -6.26 15.87 -12.17
N GLU A 239 -7.26 15.60 -11.36
CA GLU A 239 -7.12 15.04 -10.01
C GLU A 239 -6.51 13.63 -10.05
N ARG A 240 -6.84 12.83 -11.06
CA ARG A 240 -6.23 11.52 -11.29
C ARG A 240 -4.73 11.64 -11.62
N ALA A 241 -4.36 12.59 -12.49
CA ALA A 241 -2.96 12.88 -12.78
C ALA A 241 -2.22 13.34 -11.51
N GLU A 242 -2.80 14.26 -10.74
CA GLU A 242 -2.22 14.74 -9.47
C GLU A 242 -1.98 13.60 -8.47
N SER A 243 -2.91 12.63 -8.38
CA SER A 243 -2.76 11.44 -7.54
C SER A 243 -1.57 10.58 -7.97
N LEU A 244 -1.38 10.37 -9.27
CA LEU A 244 -0.22 9.63 -9.80
C LEU A 244 1.10 10.36 -9.50
N PHE A 245 1.13 11.69 -9.65
CA PHE A 245 2.32 12.48 -9.33
C PHE A 245 2.60 12.52 -7.83
N ALA A 246 1.58 12.49 -6.96
CA ALA A 246 1.76 12.38 -5.52
C ALA A 246 2.41 11.04 -5.14
N ILE A 247 1.92 9.91 -5.69
CA ILE A 247 2.55 8.60 -5.50
C ILE A 247 3.99 8.59 -6.02
N ARG A 248 4.24 9.13 -7.22
CA ARG A 248 5.59 9.25 -7.81
C ARG A 248 6.54 9.99 -6.87
N ARG A 249 6.10 11.10 -6.27
CA ARG A 249 6.92 11.90 -5.34
C ARG A 249 7.34 11.07 -4.14
N VAL A 250 6.40 10.39 -3.50
CA VAL A 250 6.67 9.50 -2.35
C VAL A 250 7.59 8.34 -2.75
N SER A 251 7.29 7.68 -3.87
CA SER A 251 8.09 6.56 -4.38
C SER A 251 9.55 6.97 -4.63
N ARG A 252 9.78 8.16 -5.19
CA ARG A 252 11.14 8.67 -5.45
C ARG A 252 11.87 9.08 -4.18
N ALA A 253 11.16 9.67 -3.22
CA ALA A 253 11.75 10.15 -1.97
C ALA A 253 12.19 8.99 -1.06
N TYR A 254 11.38 7.95 -0.96
CA TYR A 254 11.56 6.91 0.05
C TYR A 254 11.82 5.51 -0.51
N ARG A 255 11.52 5.26 -1.79
CA ARG A 255 11.67 3.95 -2.46
C ARG A 255 10.90 2.79 -1.78
N GLY A 256 9.88 3.12 -0.97
CA GLY A 256 9.07 2.14 -0.24
C GLY A 256 7.83 1.65 -0.99
N VAL A 257 7.41 2.36 -2.06
CA VAL A 257 6.26 1.94 -2.88
C VAL A 257 6.68 0.76 -3.75
N GLN A 258 6.27 -0.44 -3.34
CA GLN A 258 6.59 -1.67 -4.07
C GLN A 258 5.65 -1.91 -5.24
N GLU A 259 4.40 -1.45 -5.14
CA GLU A 259 3.34 -1.72 -6.10
C GLU A 259 2.36 -0.57 -6.15
N VAL A 260 1.92 -0.22 -7.35
CA VAL A 260 0.82 0.73 -7.57
C VAL A 260 -0.31 0.03 -8.32
N ILE A 261 -1.50 0.04 -7.71
CA ILE A 261 -2.72 -0.54 -8.26
C ILE A 261 -3.50 0.55 -9.00
N VAL A 262 -3.87 0.31 -10.24
CA VAL A 262 -4.90 1.11 -10.92
C VAL A 262 -6.18 0.28 -10.95
N GLN A 263 -7.11 0.64 -10.08
CA GLN A 263 -8.37 -0.08 -9.92
C GLN A 263 -9.53 0.72 -10.54
N ASN A 264 -10.38 0.05 -11.30
CA ASN A 264 -11.59 0.64 -11.86
C ASN A 264 -12.78 0.45 -10.92
N PHE A 265 -13.54 1.53 -10.75
CA PHE A 265 -14.81 1.48 -10.02
C PHE A 265 -15.81 0.59 -10.77
N ARG A 266 -16.55 -0.21 -9.98
CA ARG A 266 -17.72 -0.97 -10.40
C ARG A 266 -18.88 -0.64 -9.48
N ALA A 267 -20.01 -0.24 -10.06
CA ALA A 267 -21.22 0.04 -9.31
C ALA A 267 -21.78 -1.23 -8.65
N LYS A 268 -22.24 -1.09 -7.41
CA LYS A 268 -22.73 -2.22 -6.63
C LYS A 268 -24.14 -1.89 -6.07
N PRO A 269 -25.09 -2.86 -6.12
CA PRO A 269 -26.52 -2.57 -5.84
C PRO A 269 -26.77 -2.05 -4.42
N ASP A 270 -26.00 -2.50 -3.44
CA ASP A 270 -26.20 -2.19 -2.02
C ASP A 270 -25.40 -0.97 -1.54
N THR A 271 -24.88 -0.14 -2.46
CA THR A 271 -24.07 1.03 -2.13
C THR A 271 -24.79 2.34 -2.50
N ALA A 272 -24.35 3.45 -1.91
CA ALA A 272 -24.83 4.77 -2.27
C ALA A 272 -24.51 5.13 -3.73
N MET A 273 -23.43 4.56 -4.30
CA MET A 273 -22.99 4.78 -5.67
C MET A 273 -23.58 3.77 -6.69
N ARG A 274 -24.63 3.03 -6.34
CA ARG A 274 -25.25 2.01 -7.21
C ARG A 274 -25.75 2.53 -8.57
N GLY A 275 -26.01 3.82 -8.68
CA GLY A 275 -26.46 4.47 -9.93
C GLY A 275 -25.36 5.14 -10.74
N MET A 276 -24.11 5.05 -10.30
CA MET A 276 -22.99 5.59 -11.05
C MET A 276 -22.57 4.62 -12.16
N PRO A 277 -22.10 5.13 -13.32
CA PRO A 277 -21.58 4.25 -14.37
C PRO A 277 -20.30 3.57 -13.91
N ASP A 278 -20.08 2.34 -14.40
CA ASP A 278 -18.80 1.66 -14.29
C ASP A 278 -17.73 2.44 -15.07
N ALA A 279 -16.49 2.42 -14.58
CA ALA A 279 -15.38 2.95 -15.34
C ALA A 279 -15.13 2.08 -16.59
N GLU A 280 -15.04 2.74 -17.75
CA GLU A 280 -14.85 2.07 -19.03
C GLU A 280 -13.47 1.40 -19.14
N LEU A 281 -13.38 0.31 -19.90
CA LEU A 281 -12.14 -0.44 -20.08
C LEU A 281 -11.05 0.39 -20.80
N GLU A 282 -11.41 1.17 -21.82
CA GLU A 282 -10.44 2.08 -22.48
C GLU A 282 -9.95 3.17 -21.53
N GLU A 283 -10.81 3.63 -20.62
CA GLU A 283 -10.43 4.58 -19.59
C GLU A 283 -9.45 3.97 -18.60
N LEU A 284 -9.68 2.71 -18.18
CA LEU A 284 -8.75 1.96 -17.36
C LEU A 284 -7.40 1.77 -18.07
N ALA A 285 -7.40 1.37 -19.33
CA ALA A 285 -6.18 1.20 -20.12
C ALA A 285 -5.39 2.51 -20.27
N ALA A 286 -6.07 3.64 -20.52
CA ALA A 286 -5.45 4.95 -20.57
C ALA A 286 -4.86 5.35 -19.21
N ALA A 287 -5.55 5.04 -18.11
CA ALA A 287 -5.06 5.30 -16.75
C ALA A 287 -3.84 4.45 -16.41
N VAL A 288 -3.84 3.16 -16.73
CA VAL A 288 -2.70 2.25 -16.55
C VAL A 288 -1.50 2.72 -17.37
N ALA A 289 -1.68 3.02 -18.66
CA ALA A 289 -0.59 3.46 -19.53
C ALA A 289 0.00 4.80 -19.08
N THR A 290 -0.86 5.75 -18.68
CA THR A 290 -0.40 7.04 -18.13
C THR A 290 0.33 6.84 -16.80
N ALA A 291 -0.18 5.97 -15.92
CA ALA A 291 0.48 5.63 -14.66
C ALA A 291 1.88 5.06 -14.90
N ARG A 292 2.06 4.14 -15.86
CA ARG A 292 3.36 3.60 -16.24
C ARG A 292 4.33 4.70 -16.66
N LEU A 293 3.89 5.63 -17.51
CA LEU A 293 4.72 6.74 -17.98
C LEU A 293 5.08 7.73 -16.88
N VAL A 294 4.17 7.99 -15.96
CA VAL A 294 4.39 8.89 -14.81
C VAL A 294 5.31 8.26 -13.79
N LEU A 295 5.07 7.00 -13.41
CA LEU A 295 5.79 6.29 -12.35
C LEU A 295 7.17 5.80 -12.81
N GLY A 296 7.30 5.48 -14.09
CA GLY A 296 8.56 5.00 -14.70
C GLY A 296 8.73 3.48 -14.66
N PRO A 297 9.93 2.98 -15.02
CA PRO A 297 10.18 1.55 -15.23
C PRO A 297 10.32 0.74 -13.92
N SER A 298 10.78 1.37 -12.84
CA SER A 298 11.14 0.67 -11.60
C SER A 298 9.97 0.39 -10.67
N VAL A 299 8.84 1.10 -10.80
CA VAL A 299 7.64 0.87 -9.99
C VAL A 299 6.81 -0.26 -10.60
N ARG A 300 6.38 -1.23 -9.78
CA ARG A 300 5.49 -2.30 -10.25
C ARG A 300 4.08 -1.78 -10.35
N LEU A 301 3.43 -2.08 -11.47
CA LEU A 301 2.10 -1.58 -11.81
C LEU A 301 1.14 -2.73 -12.02
N GLN A 302 0.04 -2.71 -11.26
CA GLN A 302 -0.96 -3.75 -11.24
C GLN A 302 -2.33 -3.22 -11.68
N ALA A 303 -3.09 -4.08 -12.35
CA ALA A 303 -4.53 -3.94 -12.50
C ALA A 303 -5.22 -5.26 -12.13
N PRO A 304 -6.32 -5.26 -11.35
CA PRO A 304 -6.99 -6.48 -10.90
C PRO A 304 -7.57 -7.27 -12.09
N PRO A 305 -7.25 -8.56 -12.26
CA PRO A 305 -7.68 -9.33 -13.42
C PRO A 305 -9.18 -9.67 -13.41
N ASN A 306 -9.81 -9.74 -12.24
CA ASN A 306 -11.23 -10.02 -12.10
C ASN A 306 -12.16 -8.85 -12.48
N LEU A 307 -11.61 -7.65 -12.66
CA LEU A 307 -12.40 -6.43 -12.97
C LEU A 307 -12.39 -6.05 -14.46
N VAL A 308 -11.82 -6.88 -15.34
CA VAL A 308 -11.55 -6.52 -16.74
C VAL A 308 -12.24 -7.42 -17.78
N ASP A 309 -13.21 -8.21 -17.36
CA ASP A 309 -14.06 -9.03 -18.24
C ASP A 309 -13.29 -9.85 -19.33
N GLY A 310 -12.05 -10.27 -19.00
CA GLY A 310 -11.21 -11.09 -19.87
C GLY A 310 -10.30 -10.33 -20.85
N GLU A 311 -10.32 -9.01 -20.87
CA GLU A 311 -9.49 -8.16 -21.76
C GLU A 311 -8.04 -7.97 -21.25
N PHE A 312 -7.40 -9.08 -20.89
CA PHE A 312 -6.05 -9.07 -20.31
C PHE A 312 -4.99 -8.51 -21.26
N ALA A 313 -5.10 -8.79 -22.56
CA ALA A 313 -4.15 -8.32 -23.55
C ALA A 313 -4.07 -6.79 -23.61
N LEU A 314 -5.21 -6.10 -23.44
CA LEU A 314 -5.25 -4.65 -23.41
C LEU A 314 -4.47 -4.08 -22.22
N LEU A 315 -4.61 -4.66 -21.03
CA LEU A 315 -3.90 -4.19 -19.84
C LEU A 315 -2.41 -4.50 -19.89
N ILE A 316 -2.04 -5.68 -20.42
CA ILE A 316 -0.64 -6.01 -20.70
C ILE A 316 -0.06 -5.00 -21.70
N GLY A 317 -0.79 -4.69 -22.76
CA GLY A 317 -0.41 -3.66 -23.73
C GLY A 317 -0.31 -2.26 -23.12
N ALA A 318 -1.13 -1.95 -22.12
CA ALA A 318 -1.08 -0.69 -21.36
C ALA A 318 0.08 -0.62 -20.35
N GLY A 319 0.86 -1.70 -20.18
CA GLY A 319 2.11 -1.66 -19.46
C GLY A 319 2.04 -2.11 -18.01
N ILE A 320 1.08 -2.95 -17.61
CA ILE A 320 1.16 -3.67 -16.33
C ILE A 320 2.32 -4.68 -16.36
N ASP A 321 2.88 -4.95 -15.20
CA ASP A 321 3.88 -6.01 -14.99
C ASP A 321 3.50 -6.95 -13.83
N ASP A 322 2.31 -6.77 -13.26
CA ASP A 322 1.76 -7.62 -12.21
C ASP A 322 0.22 -7.71 -12.29
N TRP A 323 -0.32 -8.88 -11.95
CA TRP A 323 -1.76 -9.11 -11.86
C TRP A 323 -2.29 -8.97 -10.43
N GLY A 324 -1.40 -8.73 -9.46
CA GLY A 324 -1.74 -8.65 -8.06
C GLY A 324 -2.09 -9.98 -7.42
N GLY A 325 -3.00 -9.93 -6.46
CA GLY A 325 -3.43 -11.09 -5.71
C GLY A 325 -4.52 -11.88 -6.40
N VAL A 326 -4.34 -13.19 -6.53
CA VAL A 326 -5.35 -14.14 -7.01
C VAL A 326 -5.55 -15.22 -5.97
N SER A 327 -6.80 -15.48 -5.60
CA SER A 327 -7.12 -16.53 -4.64
C SER A 327 -7.80 -17.73 -5.30
N PRO A 328 -7.28 -18.94 -5.08
CA PRO A 328 -7.98 -20.16 -5.50
C PRO A 328 -9.08 -20.57 -4.52
N LEU A 329 -9.18 -19.94 -3.34
CA LEU A 329 -10.02 -20.39 -2.24
C LEU A 329 -11.05 -19.34 -1.79
N THR A 330 -10.62 -18.11 -1.61
CA THR A 330 -11.45 -17.03 -1.06
C THR A 330 -11.94 -16.10 -2.15
N PRO A 331 -13.17 -15.54 -2.05
CA PRO A 331 -13.64 -14.55 -3.01
C PRO A 331 -12.88 -13.22 -2.87
N ASP A 332 -13.05 -12.34 -3.84
CA ASP A 332 -12.77 -10.92 -3.65
C ASP A 332 -13.84 -10.33 -2.73
N HIS A 333 -13.46 -10.01 -1.50
CA HIS A 333 -14.40 -9.48 -0.50
C HIS A 333 -14.86 -8.05 -0.82
N VAL A 334 -14.16 -7.34 -1.68
CA VAL A 334 -14.52 -5.97 -2.13
C VAL A 334 -15.41 -6.03 -3.37
N ASN A 335 -15.18 -7.00 -4.27
CA ASN A 335 -15.96 -7.21 -5.48
C ASN A 335 -16.44 -8.68 -5.56
N PRO A 336 -17.31 -9.11 -4.63
CA PRO A 336 -17.70 -10.53 -4.52
C PRO A 336 -18.46 -11.06 -5.75
N GLU A 337 -19.02 -10.18 -6.56
CA GLU A 337 -19.69 -10.50 -7.82
C GLU A 337 -18.72 -10.76 -8.98
N ARG A 338 -17.42 -10.55 -8.77
CA ARG A 338 -16.36 -10.73 -9.75
C ARG A 338 -15.37 -11.81 -9.27
N PRO A 339 -15.57 -13.09 -9.65
CA PRO A 339 -14.68 -14.15 -9.24
C PRO A 339 -13.28 -13.99 -9.83
N TRP A 340 -12.28 -14.48 -9.10
CA TRP A 340 -10.92 -14.56 -9.61
C TRP A 340 -10.83 -15.49 -10.82
N PRO A 341 -10.04 -15.15 -11.85
CA PRO A 341 -9.73 -16.10 -12.91
C PRO A 341 -8.96 -17.29 -12.36
N HIS A 342 -9.12 -18.46 -12.98
CA HIS A 342 -8.24 -19.57 -12.71
C HIS A 342 -6.81 -19.23 -13.08
N ILE A 343 -5.84 -19.65 -12.27
CA ILE A 343 -4.42 -19.31 -12.49
C ILE A 343 -3.93 -19.83 -13.82
N ASP A 344 -4.34 -21.03 -14.23
CA ASP A 344 -3.98 -21.62 -15.51
C ASP A 344 -4.53 -20.81 -16.72
N ASP A 345 -5.77 -20.30 -16.59
CA ASP A 345 -6.36 -19.42 -17.62
C ASP A 345 -5.62 -18.08 -17.67
N LEU A 346 -5.30 -17.50 -16.51
CA LEU A 346 -4.50 -16.28 -16.41
C LEU A 346 -3.10 -16.50 -17.05
N ALA A 347 -2.47 -17.65 -16.80
CA ALA A 347 -1.19 -18.01 -17.39
C ALA A 347 -1.28 -18.15 -18.91
N ALA A 348 -2.30 -18.86 -19.43
CA ALA A 348 -2.50 -19.04 -20.85
C ALA A 348 -2.73 -17.70 -21.57
N ARG A 349 -3.54 -16.81 -21.02
CA ARG A 349 -3.80 -15.48 -21.59
C ARG A 349 -2.60 -14.55 -21.51
N THR A 350 -1.81 -14.64 -20.44
CA THR A 350 -0.54 -13.91 -20.30
C THR A 350 0.47 -14.41 -21.34
N ALA A 351 0.54 -15.73 -21.58
CA ALA A 351 1.38 -16.33 -22.61
C ALA A 351 0.96 -15.93 -24.03
N ALA A 352 -0.34 -15.85 -24.29
CA ALA A 352 -0.87 -15.38 -25.57
C ALA A 352 -0.47 -13.92 -25.89
N ALA A 353 -0.21 -13.11 -24.86
CA ALA A 353 0.33 -11.75 -24.99
C ALA A 353 1.87 -11.69 -25.06
N GLY A 354 2.57 -12.83 -25.09
CA GLY A 354 4.03 -12.92 -25.23
C GLY A 354 4.80 -12.87 -23.91
N PHE A 355 4.13 -13.09 -22.76
CA PHE A 355 4.74 -13.03 -21.43
C PHE A 355 4.60 -14.36 -20.68
N THR A 356 5.55 -14.62 -19.78
CA THR A 356 5.46 -15.74 -18.84
C THR A 356 4.87 -15.26 -17.53
N LEU A 357 3.82 -15.93 -17.03
CA LEU A 357 3.28 -15.69 -15.70
C LEU A 357 4.14 -16.39 -14.64
N ARG A 358 4.59 -15.67 -13.61
CA ARG A 358 5.37 -16.20 -12.50
C ARG A 358 4.79 -15.77 -11.15
N GLU A 359 4.77 -16.68 -10.21
CA GLU A 359 4.38 -16.38 -8.84
C GLU A 359 5.46 -15.55 -8.13
N ARG A 360 5.05 -14.46 -7.44
CA ARG A 360 5.87 -13.73 -6.48
C ARG A 360 5.34 -13.92 -5.06
N LEU A 361 6.15 -13.59 -4.08
CA LEU A 361 5.69 -13.46 -2.70
C LEU A 361 4.90 -12.16 -2.50
N THR A 362 4.34 -11.96 -1.30
CA THR A 362 3.66 -10.71 -0.95
C THR A 362 4.59 -9.50 -1.02
N VAL A 363 5.86 -9.71 -0.70
CA VAL A 363 6.94 -8.73 -0.89
C VAL A 363 7.59 -8.94 -2.27
N TYR A 364 7.84 -7.85 -2.98
CA TYR A 364 8.39 -7.92 -4.33
C TYR A 364 9.86 -8.36 -4.33
N PRO A 365 10.31 -9.04 -5.41
CA PRO A 365 11.66 -9.58 -5.53
C PRO A 365 12.77 -8.60 -5.21
N GLU A 366 12.61 -7.35 -5.59
CA GLU A 366 13.60 -6.29 -5.37
C GLU A 366 13.86 -6.04 -3.88
N TYR A 367 12.84 -6.19 -3.03
CA TYR A 367 12.98 -6.04 -1.58
C TYR A 367 13.46 -7.32 -0.92
N VAL A 368 13.07 -8.49 -1.44
CA VAL A 368 13.63 -9.79 -1.01
C VAL A 368 15.15 -9.79 -1.18
N GLN A 369 15.63 -9.34 -2.34
CA GLN A 369 17.07 -9.29 -2.64
C GLN A 369 17.83 -8.23 -1.83
N ARG A 370 17.17 -7.13 -1.46
CA ARG A 370 17.78 -6.08 -0.62
C ARG A 370 17.91 -6.48 0.85
N GLY A 371 16.96 -7.29 1.36
CA GLY A 371 16.91 -7.63 2.78
C GLY A 371 16.69 -6.42 3.68
N GLU A 372 17.54 -6.28 4.70
CA GLU A 372 17.49 -5.12 5.59
C GLU A 372 17.83 -3.81 4.85
N PRO A 373 17.24 -2.66 5.23
CA PRO A 373 16.24 -2.49 6.31
C PRO A 373 14.78 -2.77 5.91
N TRP A 374 14.54 -3.27 4.68
CA TRP A 374 13.19 -3.48 4.15
C TRP A 374 12.46 -4.65 4.79
N LEU A 375 13.19 -5.72 5.08
CA LEU A 375 12.69 -6.88 5.80
C LEU A 375 13.27 -6.90 7.20
N ASP A 376 12.39 -6.99 8.20
CA ASP A 376 12.80 -7.16 9.59
C ASP A 376 13.51 -8.53 9.75
N PRO A 377 14.59 -8.61 10.53
CA PRO A 377 15.31 -9.88 10.76
C PRO A 377 14.42 -11.02 11.24
N ARG A 378 13.32 -10.72 11.94
CA ARG A 378 12.38 -11.73 12.46
C ARG A 378 11.52 -12.36 11.36
N ILE A 379 11.12 -11.59 10.33
CA ILE A 379 10.33 -12.09 9.21
C ILE A 379 11.21 -12.68 8.09
N LEU A 380 12.47 -12.31 8.03
CA LEU A 380 13.39 -12.72 6.97
C LEU A 380 13.48 -14.24 6.78
N PRO A 381 13.58 -15.09 7.85
CA PRO A 381 13.61 -16.55 7.70
C PRO A 381 12.36 -17.11 7.00
N HIS A 382 11.18 -16.56 7.30
CA HIS A 382 9.91 -16.97 6.68
C HIS A 382 9.90 -16.61 5.18
N VAL A 383 10.40 -15.43 4.82
CA VAL A 383 10.50 -14.98 3.42
C VAL A 383 11.49 -15.84 2.64
N THR A 384 12.69 -16.07 3.20
CA THR A 384 13.75 -16.84 2.51
C THR A 384 13.40 -18.32 2.33
N ALA A 385 12.58 -18.88 3.22
CA ALA A 385 12.08 -20.24 3.07
C ALA A 385 11.21 -20.43 1.80
N LEU A 386 10.58 -19.37 1.31
CA LEU A 386 9.66 -19.39 0.17
C LEU A 386 10.24 -18.72 -1.08
N ALA A 387 11.26 -17.89 -0.95
CA ALA A 387 11.87 -17.15 -2.04
C ALA A 387 12.93 -17.98 -2.79
N ASP A 388 12.98 -17.80 -4.09
CA ASP A 388 14.13 -18.21 -4.90
C ASP A 388 15.29 -17.22 -4.65
N PRO A 389 16.44 -17.67 -4.19
CA PRO A 389 17.54 -16.78 -3.80
C PRO A 389 18.17 -16.03 -4.97
N ALA A 390 18.04 -16.53 -6.19
CA ALA A 390 18.62 -15.89 -7.36
C ALA A 390 17.70 -14.79 -7.93
N THR A 391 16.39 -15.02 -7.90
CA THR A 391 15.42 -14.15 -8.56
C THR A 391 14.57 -13.34 -7.57
N GLY A 392 14.46 -13.76 -6.32
CA GLY A 392 13.53 -13.19 -5.31
C GLY A 392 12.06 -13.53 -5.56
N LEU A 393 11.74 -14.27 -6.63
CA LEU A 393 10.38 -14.76 -6.90
C LEU A 393 10.01 -15.90 -5.94
N ALA A 394 8.74 -16.27 -5.92
CA ALA A 394 8.31 -17.46 -5.19
C ALA A 394 8.90 -18.73 -5.82
N ARG A 395 9.44 -19.64 -5.00
CA ARG A 395 9.83 -20.97 -5.46
C ARG A 395 8.58 -21.80 -5.74
N GLU A 396 8.51 -22.45 -6.88
CA GLU A 396 7.37 -23.25 -7.31
C GLU A 396 7.19 -24.50 -6.44
N ASP A 397 8.30 -25.10 -6.02
CA ASP A 397 8.35 -26.32 -5.18
C ASP A 397 8.18 -26.01 -3.68
N ALA A 398 8.36 -24.77 -3.25
CA ALA A 398 8.25 -24.41 -1.85
C ALA A 398 6.80 -24.44 -1.37
N ARG A 399 6.62 -25.07 -0.21
CA ARG A 399 5.37 -25.04 0.55
C ARG A 399 5.58 -24.23 1.82
N PRO A 400 4.61 -23.41 2.21
CA PRO A 400 4.71 -22.70 3.47
C PRO A 400 4.69 -23.75 4.61
N VAL A 401 5.60 -23.54 5.55
CA VAL A 401 5.72 -24.38 6.77
C VAL A 401 5.86 -23.43 7.93
N GLY A 402 5.06 -23.63 8.96
CA GLY A 402 5.14 -22.83 10.18
C GLY A 402 6.53 -22.90 10.82
N LEU A 403 7.02 -21.76 11.22
CA LEU A 403 8.26 -21.62 11.98
C LEU A 403 7.96 -20.93 13.31
N PRO A 404 8.56 -21.36 14.42
CA PRO A 404 8.37 -20.70 15.71
C PRO A 404 8.68 -19.21 15.61
N TRP A 405 7.77 -18.40 16.12
CA TRP A 405 7.98 -16.96 16.25
C TRP A 405 8.84 -16.69 17.49
N GLN A 406 9.85 -15.88 17.32
CA GLN A 406 10.66 -15.42 18.43
C GLN A 406 10.36 -13.93 18.65
N GLU A 407 9.58 -13.61 19.69
CA GLU A 407 9.55 -12.25 20.19
C GLU A 407 10.96 -11.92 20.71
N PRO A 408 11.51 -10.75 20.36
CA PRO A 408 12.73 -10.30 20.98
C PRO A 408 12.45 -10.20 22.49
N GLU A 409 13.41 -10.62 23.30
CA GLU A 409 13.44 -10.17 24.69
C GLU A 409 13.27 -8.66 24.67
N GLU A 410 12.43 -8.12 25.59
CA GLU A 410 12.17 -6.68 25.65
C GLU A 410 13.49 -5.93 25.43
N PRO A 411 13.55 -4.92 24.54
CA PRO A 411 14.78 -4.25 24.25
C PRO A 411 15.37 -3.84 25.59
N GLN A 412 16.55 -4.38 25.88
CA GLN A 412 17.28 -3.96 27.07
C GLN A 412 17.33 -2.45 27.00
N THR A 413 16.66 -1.79 27.90
CA THR A 413 16.65 -0.36 28.11
C THR A 413 18.10 0.08 28.36
N GLY A 414 18.86 0.27 27.32
CA GLY A 414 20.29 0.49 27.43
C GLY A 414 20.93 1.33 26.34
N SER A 415 20.21 1.64 25.28
CA SER A 415 20.68 2.68 24.35
C SER A 415 19.51 3.62 24.06
N GLY A 416 19.56 4.82 24.58
CA GLY A 416 18.55 5.87 24.44
C GLY A 416 18.19 6.29 22.99
N ARG A 417 18.55 5.47 22.00
CA ARG A 417 18.17 5.62 20.60
C ARG A 417 16.87 4.95 20.23
N THR A 418 16.42 3.93 20.97
CA THR A 418 15.17 3.20 20.67
C THR A 418 13.95 3.96 21.15
N GLU A 419 14.05 4.68 22.24
CA GLU A 419 12.95 5.48 22.79
C GLU A 419 12.63 6.73 21.97
N LEU A 420 13.64 7.32 21.31
CA LEU A 420 13.49 8.51 20.46
C LEU A 420 12.57 8.30 19.25
N HIS A 421 12.29 7.06 18.89
CA HIS A 421 11.45 6.71 17.74
C HIS A 421 10.02 6.34 18.12
N HIS A 422 9.73 6.06 19.39
CA HIS A 422 8.39 5.68 19.84
C HIS A 422 7.41 6.86 19.95
N GLU A 423 7.92 8.09 20.04
CA GLU A 423 7.11 9.30 20.26
C GLU A 423 6.78 10.09 18.98
N ILE A 424 7.35 9.72 17.83
CA ILE A 424 7.10 10.39 16.55
C ILE A 424 6.03 9.63 15.79
N ASP A 425 4.80 10.00 15.95
CA ASP A 425 3.68 9.46 15.20
C ASP A 425 3.26 10.36 14.02
N THR A 426 2.29 9.89 13.25
CA THR A 426 1.78 10.61 12.08
C THR A 426 1.06 11.91 12.46
N VAL A 427 0.48 11.99 13.65
CA VAL A 427 -0.27 13.13 14.15
C VAL A 427 0.66 14.12 14.86
N GLY A 428 1.65 13.59 15.57
CA GLY A 428 2.54 14.34 16.43
C GLY A 428 3.55 15.26 15.73
N ARG A 429 3.81 15.09 14.44
CA ARG A 429 4.82 15.90 13.74
C ARG A 429 4.55 17.39 13.69
N THR A 430 3.33 17.82 13.90
CA THR A 430 2.99 19.24 14.00
C THR A 430 3.11 19.78 15.43
N GLY A 431 3.24 18.90 16.42
CA GLY A 431 3.26 19.23 17.83
C GLY A 431 4.38 18.60 18.67
N ASP A 432 4.97 17.50 18.17
CA ASP A 432 5.96 16.76 18.95
C ASP A 432 7.33 17.42 18.91
N ARG A 433 7.67 17.93 20.05
CA ARG A 433 9.06 18.15 20.41
C ARG A 433 9.61 16.86 20.96
N ARG A 434 10.78 16.47 20.53
CA ARG A 434 11.55 15.48 21.25
C ARG A 434 11.71 15.97 22.69
N VAL A 435 11.29 15.17 23.66
CA VAL A 435 11.32 15.57 25.08
C VAL A 435 12.74 15.94 25.53
N ASP A 436 13.74 15.31 24.92
CA ASP A 436 15.17 15.56 25.16
C ASP A 436 15.76 16.75 24.37
N PHE A 437 15.01 17.32 23.43
CA PHE A 437 15.55 18.39 22.57
C PHE A 437 15.87 19.64 23.37
N ASP A 438 14.95 20.06 24.24
CA ASP A 438 15.13 21.23 25.08
C ASP A 438 16.22 21.00 26.15
N GLU A 439 16.42 19.74 26.60
CA GLU A 439 17.50 19.37 27.52
C GLU A 439 18.87 19.36 26.85
N VAL A 440 18.95 18.95 25.60
CA VAL A 440 20.21 18.84 24.82
C VAL A 440 20.61 20.15 24.19
N TYR A 441 19.64 20.88 23.61
CA TYR A 441 19.89 22.06 22.79
C TYR A 441 19.36 23.36 23.38
N GLY A 442 18.57 23.31 24.45
CA GLY A 442 17.86 24.44 25.03
C GLY A 442 16.54 24.76 24.29
N ASP A 443 15.88 25.82 24.73
CA ASP A 443 14.59 26.23 24.16
C ASP A 443 14.74 26.56 22.66
N TRP A 444 14.05 25.78 21.83
CA TRP A 444 14.07 25.92 20.36
C TRP A 444 13.65 27.31 19.88
N GLN A 445 12.72 27.96 20.55
CA GLN A 445 12.30 29.31 20.19
C GLN A 445 13.41 30.32 20.40
N VAL A 446 14.12 30.19 21.52
CA VAL A 446 15.28 31.02 21.83
C VAL A 446 16.42 30.78 20.84
N LEU A 447 16.68 29.53 20.47
CA LEU A 447 17.69 29.20 19.47
C LEU A 447 17.35 29.78 18.09
N ARG A 448 16.09 29.68 17.68
CA ARG A 448 15.58 30.21 16.41
C ARG A 448 15.68 31.74 16.36
N GLU A 449 15.31 32.43 17.47
CA GLU A 449 15.43 33.88 17.58
C GLU A 449 16.88 34.35 17.56
N GLN A 450 17.78 33.60 18.19
CA GLN A 450 19.22 33.89 18.16
C GLN A 450 19.84 33.74 16.75
N VAL A 451 19.42 32.69 16.02
CA VAL A 451 19.84 32.47 14.63
C VAL A 451 19.28 33.55 13.72
N ALA A 452 18.00 33.91 13.87
CA ALA A 452 17.32 34.91 13.08
C ALA A 452 17.84 36.34 13.36
N ALA A 453 18.31 36.60 14.59
CA ALA A 453 18.91 37.88 14.99
C ALA A 453 20.36 38.05 14.49
N GLY A 454 20.93 37.09 13.76
CA GLY A 454 22.29 37.16 13.25
C GLY A 454 23.34 37.18 14.35
N ALA A 455 23.08 36.62 15.52
CA ALA A 455 24.05 36.50 16.59
C ALA A 455 25.15 35.53 16.15
N GLY A 456 26.11 36.09 15.43
CA GLY A 456 27.26 35.40 14.90
C GLY A 456 28.11 34.80 16.02
N ALA A 457 28.86 33.80 15.65
CA ALA A 457 29.80 33.06 16.47
C ALA A 457 30.63 33.99 17.39
N GLY A 458 30.20 34.10 18.64
CA GLY A 458 30.97 34.95 19.59
C GLY A 458 30.39 35.13 20.98
N ALA A 459 29.17 34.78 21.23
CA ALA A 459 28.56 34.89 22.57
C ALA A 459 28.02 33.53 23.04
N GLY A 460 28.86 32.87 23.78
CA GLY A 460 28.57 31.86 24.78
C GLY A 460 27.55 30.75 24.48
N GLY A 461 27.97 29.68 23.86
CA GLY A 461 27.58 28.33 24.28
C GLY A 461 26.59 27.56 23.44
N ALA A 462 25.53 28.07 22.86
CA ALA A 462 24.52 27.27 22.18
C ALA A 462 24.83 26.98 20.69
N PRO A 463 25.27 27.94 19.84
CA PRO A 463 25.53 27.65 18.42
C PRO A 463 26.71 26.71 18.16
N GLU A 464 27.68 26.66 19.03
CA GLU A 464 28.86 25.77 18.88
C GLU A 464 28.53 24.29 19.16
N ARG A 465 27.43 24.03 19.84
CA ARG A 465 27.02 22.64 20.21
C ARG A 465 26.17 21.98 19.11
N LEU A 466 25.66 22.72 18.17
CA LEU A 466 24.85 22.15 17.10
C LEU A 466 25.73 21.52 16.02
N PRO A 467 25.40 20.30 15.56
CA PRO A 467 26.00 19.69 14.38
C PRO A 467 25.97 20.63 13.17
N ALA A 468 26.95 20.53 12.28
CA ALA A 468 27.10 21.43 11.14
C ALA A 468 25.88 21.39 10.19
N ASP A 469 25.31 20.22 9.97
CA ASP A 469 24.10 19.95 9.20
C ASP A 469 22.85 20.62 9.79
N VAL A 470 22.73 20.66 11.12
CA VAL A 470 21.63 21.34 11.82
C VAL A 470 21.77 22.86 11.71
N ARG A 471 22.99 23.39 11.77
CA ARG A 471 23.25 24.83 11.57
C ARG A 471 22.94 25.29 10.15
N GLU A 472 23.29 24.48 9.17
CA GLU A 472 22.98 24.74 7.76
C GLU A 472 21.48 24.69 7.48
N ALA A 473 20.76 23.69 8.04
CA ALA A 473 19.31 23.59 7.95
C ALA A 473 18.57 24.77 8.60
N LEU A 474 19.09 25.28 9.73
CA LEU A 474 18.54 26.45 10.41
C LEU A 474 18.78 27.75 9.65
N ALA A 475 19.92 27.89 8.97
CA ALA A 475 20.24 29.07 8.13
C ALA A 475 19.29 29.11 6.91
N VAL A 476 18.98 27.95 6.29
CA VAL A 476 18.05 27.86 5.14
C VAL A 476 16.59 28.11 5.55
N ALA A 477 16.22 27.84 6.79
CA ALA A 477 14.85 28.08 7.29
C ALA A 477 14.59 29.53 7.75
N ALA A 478 15.64 30.35 7.80
CA ALA A 478 15.57 31.74 8.21
C ALA A 478 15.48 32.72 7.03
N ASP A 479 15.75 32.29 5.80
CA ASP A 479 15.49 32.96 4.53
C ASP A 479 14.09 32.58 3.97
#